data_420718367f7d7ff3036486b291a23057
#
_entry.id   420718367f7d7ff3036486b291a23057
#
_cell.length_a   1.000
_cell.length_b   1.000
_cell.length_c   1.000
_cell.angle_alpha   90.00
_cell.angle_beta   90.00
_cell.angle_gamma   90.00
#
_symmetry.space_group_name_H-M   'P 1'
#
loop_
_entity.id
_entity.type
_entity.pdbx_description
1 polymer ?
#
loop_
_entity_poly.entity_id
_entity_poly.type
_entity_poly.pdbx_seq_one_letter_code
_entity_poly.pdbx_strand_id
1 'polypeptide(L)'
;MMRALIVLLFVSLFSTSNLYAVPLADNAGNPSPNNRHNLSISGSSNTIKALSETRICVFCHTPHGASAQSALWNRKNPSTASFPLYNSPTNSLNIDDAAIVGDSQYSKDPAVYPNGATRMCLSCHDGVSAIGEILSSSSPIIMNTNTLGSSMAVVDLATTHPVSFVYNAAVMNYLNTTTGGGLDGRTDYVAPTVVPLDGQQRLQCTTCHDPHEDTRTGTYNLPFWRNYTGTETTDYDNTCNDCHQGNDWGTNPIH
;
A
#
# COMPACT_ATOMS: atom_id res chain seq x y z
N MET A 1 1.96 -13.25 71.20
CA MET A 1 2.91 -12.86 70.15
C MET A 1 2.27 -13.12 68.79
N MET A 2 1.72 -12.11 68.17
CA MET A 2 0.99 -12.21 66.92
C MET A 2 1.92 -11.69 65.79
N ARG A 3 2.36 -12.57 64.89
CA ARG A 3 3.18 -12.20 63.75
C ARG A 3 2.28 -11.73 62.62
N ALA A 4 2.36 -10.44 62.30
CA ALA A 4 1.69 -9.87 61.14
C ALA A 4 2.43 -10.26 59.86
N LEU A 5 1.74 -10.95 58.95
CA LEU A 5 2.26 -11.32 57.62
C LEU A 5 1.95 -10.14 56.69
N ILE A 6 2.97 -9.40 56.30
CA ILE A 6 2.86 -8.36 55.29
C ILE A 6 2.94 -9.03 53.91
N VAL A 7 1.78 -9.11 53.22
CA VAL A 7 1.72 -9.53 51.82
C VAL A 7 2.02 -8.31 50.94
N LEU A 8 3.19 -8.24 50.35
CA LEU A 8 3.54 -7.26 49.33
C LEU A 8 2.89 -7.68 48.02
N LEU A 9 1.80 -6.97 47.66
CA LEU A 9 1.19 -7.07 46.35
C LEU A 9 2.10 -6.34 45.33
N PHE A 10 2.87 -7.08 44.54
CA PHE A 10 3.50 -6.54 43.36
C PHE A 10 2.42 -6.32 42.28
N VAL A 11 1.93 -5.12 42.15
CA VAL A 11 1.16 -4.69 40.99
C VAL A 11 2.17 -4.45 39.85
N SER A 12 2.35 -5.45 38.99
CA SER A 12 3.04 -5.25 37.73
C SER A 12 2.17 -4.38 36.84
N LEU A 13 2.53 -3.10 36.74
CA LEU A 13 2.02 -2.21 35.70
C LEU A 13 2.54 -2.74 34.35
N PHE A 14 1.77 -3.61 33.73
CA PHE A 14 1.92 -3.84 32.29
C PHE A 14 1.47 -2.54 31.59
N SER A 15 2.43 -1.72 31.21
CA SER A 15 2.21 -0.69 30.20
C SER A 15 1.83 -1.41 28.90
N THR A 16 0.53 -1.53 28.63
CA THR A 16 0.07 -1.88 27.29
C THR A 16 0.45 -0.70 26.42
N SER A 17 1.60 -0.80 25.75
CA SER A 17 1.90 0.07 24.63
C SER A 17 0.82 -0.21 23.58
N ASN A 18 -0.17 0.67 23.49
CA ASN A 18 -1.09 0.65 22.38
C ASN A 18 -0.24 0.86 21.12
N LEU A 19 -0.11 -0.19 20.32
CA LEU A 19 0.49 -0.12 19.00
C LEU A 19 -0.51 0.61 18.10
N TYR A 20 -0.32 1.90 17.92
CA TYR A 20 -1.08 2.69 16.95
C TYR A 20 -0.26 2.83 15.68
N ALA A 21 -0.93 2.78 14.52
CA ALA A 21 -0.35 3.25 13.28
C ALA A 21 0.18 4.68 13.46
N VAL A 22 1.29 5.01 12.81
CA VAL A 22 1.91 6.33 12.89
C VAL A 22 1.33 7.20 11.77
N PRO A 23 0.42 8.14 12.05
CA PRO A 23 -0.13 9.01 11.03
C PRO A 23 0.97 9.88 10.41
N LEU A 24 0.76 10.34 9.18
CA LEU A 24 1.71 11.22 8.49
C LEU A 24 1.84 12.58 9.21
N ALA A 25 0.74 13.07 9.77
CA ALA A 25 0.71 14.24 10.64
C ALA A 25 -0.32 14.02 11.77
N ASP A 26 -0.13 14.70 12.90
CA ASP A 26 -1.13 14.73 13.98
C ASP A 26 -2.35 15.59 13.60
N ASN A 27 -3.36 15.61 14.48
CA ASN A 27 -4.58 16.40 14.28
C ASN A 27 -4.35 17.92 14.23
N ALA A 28 -3.18 18.40 14.66
CA ALA A 28 -2.75 19.79 14.55
C ALA A 28 -1.94 20.04 13.27
N GLY A 29 -1.72 19.02 12.44
CA GLY A 29 -0.93 19.10 11.21
C GLY A 29 0.58 19.03 11.43
N ASN A 30 1.06 18.68 12.63
CA ASN A 30 2.49 18.53 12.86
C ASN A 30 2.99 17.21 12.24
N PRO A 31 4.13 17.25 11.51
CA PRO A 31 4.69 16.06 10.88
C PRO A 31 5.07 14.97 11.89
N SER A 32 4.71 13.72 11.58
CA SER A 32 5.18 12.56 12.36
C SER A 32 6.54 12.10 11.83
N PRO A 33 7.64 12.26 12.56
CA PRO A 33 8.98 11.96 12.05
C PRO A 33 9.19 10.47 11.74
N ASN A 34 8.45 9.59 12.39
CA ASN A 34 8.59 8.14 12.24
C ASN A 34 7.73 7.55 11.10
N ASN A 35 6.82 8.32 10.50
CA ASN A 35 6.13 7.86 9.31
C ASN A 35 7.07 7.90 8.11
N ARG A 36 7.20 6.79 7.38
CA ARG A 36 8.16 6.65 6.25
C ARG A 36 7.80 7.48 5.04
N HIS A 37 6.55 7.93 4.90
CA HIS A 37 6.14 8.89 3.87
C HIS A 37 6.31 10.36 4.32
N ASN A 38 6.79 10.62 5.53
CA ASN A 38 7.26 11.95 5.87
C ASN A 38 8.62 12.21 5.20
N LEU A 39 8.56 12.67 3.96
CA LEU A 39 9.72 12.98 3.12
C LEU A 39 10.27 14.38 3.37
N SER A 40 9.72 15.16 4.31
CA SER A 40 10.22 16.47 4.67
C SER A 40 11.48 16.37 5.53
N ILE A 41 12.11 17.51 5.80
CA ILE A 41 13.28 17.58 6.69
C ILE A 41 13.00 17.01 8.09
N SER A 42 11.72 17.01 8.52
CA SER A 42 11.31 16.49 9.83
C SER A 42 11.22 14.95 9.87
N GLY A 43 11.35 14.26 8.73
CA GLY A 43 11.42 12.80 8.69
C GLY A 43 12.62 12.27 9.49
N SER A 44 12.50 11.03 9.97
CA SER A 44 13.55 10.34 10.72
C SER A 44 14.89 10.31 9.96
N SER A 45 16.00 10.25 10.67
CA SER A 45 17.34 10.17 10.09
C SER A 45 17.57 8.92 9.24
N ASN A 46 16.80 7.86 9.49
CA ASN A 46 16.88 6.57 8.79
C ASN A 46 15.95 6.48 7.57
N THR A 47 15.26 7.57 7.22
CA THR A 47 14.33 7.60 6.09
C THR A 47 14.88 8.44 4.95
N ILE A 48 14.33 8.23 3.75
CA ILE A 48 14.53 9.14 2.63
C ILE A 48 13.81 10.44 2.96
N LYS A 49 14.53 11.56 2.90
CA LYS A 49 13.99 12.86 3.25
C LYS A 49 14.67 14.01 2.54
N ALA A 50 13.98 15.12 2.48
CA ALA A 50 14.52 16.39 1.99
C ALA A 50 15.57 16.97 2.94
N LEU A 51 16.50 17.74 2.39
CA LEU A 51 17.51 18.46 3.17
C LEU A 51 17.00 19.79 3.73
N SER A 52 15.94 20.37 3.13
CA SER A 52 15.42 21.68 3.54
C SER A 52 13.90 21.86 3.43
N GLU A 53 13.18 20.98 2.68
CA GLU A 53 11.73 21.10 2.53
C GLU A 53 11.01 20.73 3.83
N THR A 54 10.15 21.61 4.31
CA THR A 54 9.42 21.43 5.59
C THR A 54 7.99 20.92 5.38
N ARG A 55 7.41 21.09 4.19
CA ARG A 55 6.03 20.69 3.89
C ARG A 55 5.98 19.18 3.62
N ILE A 56 5.16 18.47 4.37
CA ILE A 56 5.04 17.00 4.27
C ILE A 56 4.19 16.55 3.09
N CYS A 57 3.13 17.29 2.76
CA CYS A 57 2.15 16.87 1.74
C CYS A 57 2.61 17.17 0.31
N VAL A 58 3.60 18.07 0.13
CA VAL A 58 3.99 18.60 -1.18
C VAL A 58 4.59 17.55 -2.11
N PHE A 59 5.15 16.48 -1.58
CA PHE A 59 5.74 15.40 -2.37
C PHE A 59 4.68 14.61 -3.14
N CYS A 60 3.43 14.60 -2.65
CA CYS A 60 2.32 13.87 -3.23
C CYS A 60 1.21 14.79 -3.74
N HIS A 61 0.98 15.94 -3.09
CA HIS A 61 -0.18 16.79 -3.33
C HIS A 61 0.19 18.24 -3.64
N THR A 62 -0.59 18.86 -4.52
CA THR A 62 -0.56 20.30 -4.80
C THR A 62 -1.98 20.80 -5.07
N PRO A 63 -2.37 22.00 -4.56
CA PRO A 63 -3.66 22.58 -4.85
C PRO A 63 -3.78 23.09 -6.31
N HIS A 64 -2.65 23.36 -6.97
CA HIS A 64 -2.58 23.90 -8.32
C HIS A 64 -1.50 23.23 -9.15
N GLY A 65 -1.72 23.12 -10.46
CA GLY A 65 -0.74 22.52 -11.38
C GLY A 65 -0.54 21.01 -11.17
N ALA A 66 -1.58 20.32 -10.68
CA ALA A 66 -1.57 18.88 -10.50
C ALA A 66 -1.44 18.14 -11.84
N SER A 67 -1.03 16.88 -11.77
CA SER A 67 -0.95 16.02 -12.94
C SER A 67 -2.33 15.66 -13.49
N ALA A 68 -2.39 15.28 -14.78
CA ALA A 68 -3.60 14.75 -15.38
C ALA A 68 -4.02 13.38 -14.80
N GLN A 69 -3.16 12.71 -14.03
CA GLN A 69 -3.43 11.40 -13.45
C GLN A 69 -4.52 11.43 -12.37
N SER A 70 -4.48 12.46 -11.51
CA SER A 70 -5.46 12.63 -10.44
C SER A 70 -5.46 14.08 -9.98
N ALA A 71 -6.64 14.55 -9.57
CA ALA A 71 -6.76 15.82 -8.89
C ALA A 71 -5.80 15.91 -7.71
N LEU A 72 -5.12 17.04 -7.59
CA LEU A 72 -4.14 17.33 -6.55
C LEU A 72 -2.84 16.52 -6.60
N TRP A 73 -2.63 15.59 -7.53
CA TRP A 73 -1.40 14.80 -7.58
C TRP A 73 -0.22 15.62 -8.12
N ASN A 74 0.83 15.73 -7.32
CA ASN A 74 1.97 16.65 -7.56
C ASN A 74 3.15 16.00 -8.28
N ARG A 75 2.96 14.87 -8.93
CA ARG A 75 4.05 14.15 -9.59
C ARG A 75 3.75 13.84 -11.04
N LYS A 76 4.81 13.70 -11.83
CA LYS A 76 4.73 13.14 -13.19
C LYS A 76 4.40 11.64 -13.14
N ASN A 77 4.07 11.10 -14.28
CA ASN A 77 3.99 9.66 -14.45
C ASN A 77 5.31 8.98 -14.05
N PRO A 78 5.28 7.69 -13.70
CA PRO A 78 6.49 6.91 -13.51
C PRO A 78 7.44 7.06 -14.70
N SER A 79 8.75 7.10 -14.42
CA SER A 79 9.78 7.18 -15.46
C SER A 79 10.04 5.82 -16.11
N THR A 80 9.63 4.74 -15.47
CA THR A 80 9.68 3.38 -16.04
C THR A 80 8.78 3.29 -17.26
N ALA A 81 9.33 2.82 -18.36
CA ALA A 81 8.64 2.76 -19.66
C ALA A 81 7.50 1.73 -19.68
N SER A 82 7.63 0.64 -18.92
CA SER A 82 6.60 -0.39 -18.79
C SER A 82 6.77 -1.16 -17.49
N PHE A 83 5.66 -1.71 -17.00
CA PHE A 83 5.63 -2.62 -15.86
C PHE A 83 5.11 -3.97 -16.35
N PRO A 84 5.87 -5.08 -16.16
CA PRO A 84 5.31 -6.41 -16.35
C PRO A 84 4.10 -6.56 -15.42
N LEU A 85 2.95 -6.97 -15.99
CA LEU A 85 1.71 -7.14 -15.25
C LEU A 85 1.54 -8.59 -14.80
N TYR A 86 0.75 -8.78 -13.76
CA TYR A 86 0.45 -10.12 -13.26
C TYR A 86 -0.14 -11.00 -14.37
N ASN A 87 0.50 -12.15 -14.59
CA ASN A 87 0.10 -13.16 -15.54
C ASN A 87 0.42 -14.53 -14.95
N SER A 88 -0.55 -15.17 -14.32
CA SER A 88 -0.36 -16.48 -13.72
C SER A 88 -0.64 -17.59 -14.73
N PRO A 89 0.33 -18.43 -15.06
CA PRO A 89 0.10 -19.57 -15.92
C PRO A 89 -0.77 -20.67 -15.28
N THR A 90 -0.89 -20.67 -13.96
CA THR A 90 -1.64 -21.68 -13.20
C THR A 90 -3.01 -21.20 -12.74
N ASN A 91 -3.20 -19.90 -12.52
CA ASN A 91 -4.40 -19.36 -11.89
C ASN A 91 -5.33 -18.63 -12.86
N SER A 92 -5.05 -18.71 -14.15
CA SER A 92 -5.89 -18.16 -15.23
C SER A 92 -6.16 -16.65 -15.17
N LEU A 93 -5.61 -15.91 -14.22
CA LEU A 93 -5.68 -14.45 -14.22
C LEU A 93 -4.53 -13.88 -15.01
N ASN A 94 -4.86 -13.34 -16.18
CA ASN A 94 -3.95 -12.58 -17.02
C ASN A 94 -4.48 -11.16 -17.13
N ILE A 95 -3.83 -10.21 -16.47
CA ILE A 95 -4.24 -8.80 -16.52
C ILE A 95 -4.05 -8.20 -17.91
N ASP A 96 -3.18 -8.77 -18.73
CA ASP A 96 -3.03 -8.39 -20.14
C ASP A 96 -4.25 -8.76 -21.00
N ASP A 97 -5.16 -9.58 -20.50
CA ASP A 97 -6.37 -9.95 -21.20
C ASP A 97 -7.58 -9.15 -20.71
N ALA A 98 -7.78 -7.99 -21.30
CA ALA A 98 -8.90 -7.10 -20.97
C ALA A 98 -10.27 -7.76 -21.18
N ALA A 99 -10.39 -8.74 -22.07
CA ALA A 99 -11.63 -9.47 -22.29
C ALA A 99 -11.98 -10.36 -21.09
N ILE A 100 -10.97 -10.85 -20.37
CA ILE A 100 -11.16 -11.66 -19.17
C ILE A 100 -11.54 -10.77 -17.98
N VAL A 101 -10.80 -9.69 -17.76
CA VAL A 101 -11.01 -8.81 -16.60
C VAL A 101 -12.16 -7.81 -16.78
N GLY A 102 -12.72 -7.69 -18.00
CA GLY A 102 -13.88 -6.83 -18.27
C GLY A 102 -13.63 -5.34 -18.06
N ASP A 103 -12.36 -4.91 -18.04
CA ASP A 103 -11.99 -3.51 -17.87
C ASP A 103 -11.99 -2.77 -19.20
N SER A 104 -13.03 -1.97 -19.44
CA SER A 104 -13.13 -1.12 -20.64
C SER A 104 -12.08 0.01 -20.71
N GLN A 105 -11.40 0.28 -19.61
CA GLN A 105 -10.33 1.28 -19.52
C GLN A 105 -8.93 0.66 -19.57
N TYR A 106 -8.86 -0.67 -19.65
CA TYR A 106 -7.59 -1.35 -19.82
C TYR A 106 -6.88 -0.89 -21.09
N SER A 107 -5.59 -0.70 -21.00
CA SER A 107 -4.74 -0.36 -22.13
C SER A 107 -3.39 -1.05 -21.99
N LYS A 108 -2.88 -1.58 -23.10
CA LYS A 108 -1.50 -2.08 -23.16
C LYS A 108 -0.47 -0.95 -23.26
N ASP A 109 -0.93 0.29 -23.36
CA ASP A 109 -0.04 1.45 -23.39
C ASP A 109 0.58 1.68 -21.99
N PRO A 110 1.89 1.46 -21.82
CA PRO A 110 2.57 1.64 -20.54
C PRO A 110 2.56 3.11 -20.06
N ALA A 111 2.21 4.06 -20.94
CA ALA A 111 2.06 5.47 -20.56
C ALA A 111 0.81 5.72 -19.71
N VAL A 112 -0.18 4.84 -19.75
CA VAL A 112 -1.45 5.00 -19.04
C VAL A 112 -1.79 3.82 -18.12
N TYR A 113 -1.17 2.67 -18.29
CA TYR A 113 -1.42 1.47 -17.49
C TYR A 113 -0.12 0.93 -16.86
N PRO A 114 -0.09 0.48 -15.60
CA PRO A 114 -1.20 0.45 -14.65
C PRO A 114 -1.76 1.84 -14.35
N ASN A 115 -3.03 1.90 -13.93
CA ASN A 115 -3.77 3.16 -13.78
C ASN A 115 -4.12 3.46 -12.31
N GLY A 116 -4.88 4.53 -12.07
CA GLY A 116 -5.41 4.87 -10.76
C GLY A 116 -4.34 5.09 -9.69
N ALA A 117 -4.65 4.71 -8.45
CA ALA A 117 -3.76 4.87 -7.31
C ALA A 117 -2.45 4.08 -7.46
N THR A 118 -2.48 2.91 -8.10
CA THR A 118 -1.27 2.11 -8.39
C THR A 118 -0.26 2.95 -9.17
N ARG A 119 -0.70 3.64 -10.23
CA ARG A 119 0.19 4.49 -11.01
C ARG A 119 0.75 5.66 -10.21
N MET A 120 -0.04 6.24 -9.32
CA MET A 120 0.43 7.29 -8.41
C MET A 120 1.54 6.77 -7.49
N CYS A 121 1.38 5.60 -6.89
CA CYS A 121 2.41 4.96 -6.07
C CYS A 121 3.70 4.72 -6.88
N LEU A 122 3.57 4.20 -8.09
CA LEU A 122 4.70 3.92 -8.98
C LEU A 122 5.45 5.19 -9.42
N SER A 123 4.87 6.38 -9.31
CA SER A 123 5.61 7.64 -9.57
C SER A 123 6.76 7.91 -8.59
N CYS A 124 6.86 7.11 -7.53
CA CYS A 124 8.02 7.03 -6.64
C CYS A 124 8.58 5.61 -6.56
N HIS A 125 7.69 4.60 -6.55
CA HIS A 125 8.06 3.20 -6.32
C HIS A 125 8.52 2.45 -7.57
N ASP A 126 8.75 3.12 -8.70
CA ASP A 126 9.30 2.52 -9.92
C ASP A 126 10.84 2.30 -9.89
N GLY A 127 11.51 2.71 -8.81
CA GLY A 127 12.95 2.55 -8.62
C GLY A 127 13.83 3.52 -9.39
N VAL A 128 13.28 4.31 -10.33
CA VAL A 128 14.03 5.23 -11.19
C VAL A 128 13.54 6.68 -11.12
N SER A 129 12.28 6.92 -10.78
CA SER A 129 11.72 8.27 -10.63
C SER A 129 12.37 9.01 -9.47
N ALA A 130 12.81 10.25 -9.72
CA ALA A 130 13.43 11.06 -8.69
C ALA A 130 12.38 11.55 -7.67
N ILE A 131 12.58 11.27 -6.40
CA ILE A 131 11.63 11.56 -5.32
C ILE A 131 11.40 13.05 -5.16
N GLY A 132 12.44 13.86 -5.33
CA GLY A 132 12.35 15.33 -5.21
C GLY A 132 11.72 16.04 -6.40
N GLU A 133 11.45 15.35 -7.52
CA GLU A 133 10.78 15.95 -8.67
C GLU A 133 9.28 16.07 -8.45
N ILE A 134 8.79 17.30 -8.35
CA ILE A 134 7.38 17.63 -8.18
C ILE A 134 6.93 18.63 -9.24
N LEU A 135 5.64 18.62 -9.57
CA LEU A 135 5.08 19.51 -10.62
C LEU A 135 4.93 20.96 -10.16
N SER A 136 4.69 21.18 -8.88
CA SER A 136 4.50 22.51 -8.31
C SER A 136 5.79 23.31 -8.11
N SER A 137 6.94 22.77 -8.52
CA SER A 137 8.23 23.48 -8.46
C SER A 137 9.02 23.30 -9.77
N SER A 138 9.63 24.36 -10.24
CA SER A 138 10.53 24.34 -11.41
C SER A 138 11.90 23.72 -11.09
N SER A 139 12.25 23.59 -9.82
CA SER A 139 13.49 22.96 -9.37
C SER A 139 13.19 21.78 -8.45
N PRO A 140 13.91 20.67 -8.57
CA PRO A 140 13.71 19.53 -7.69
C PRO A 140 13.99 19.90 -6.22
N ILE A 141 13.22 19.30 -5.32
CA ILE A 141 13.55 19.30 -3.89
C ILE A 141 14.80 18.44 -3.69
N ILE A 142 15.79 18.98 -3.02
CA ILE A 142 17.03 18.24 -2.75
C ILE A 142 16.78 17.22 -1.65
N MET A 143 16.99 15.96 -1.99
CA MET A 143 16.81 14.81 -1.12
C MET A 143 18.16 14.26 -0.64
N ASN A 144 18.18 13.60 0.52
CA ASN A 144 19.35 12.83 0.97
C ASN A 144 19.61 11.58 0.08
N THR A 145 18.55 11.09 -0.58
CA THR A 145 18.59 9.99 -1.55
C THR A 145 17.57 10.29 -2.65
N ASN A 146 17.98 10.23 -3.91
CA ASN A 146 17.14 10.70 -5.02
C ASN A 146 16.10 9.67 -5.49
N THR A 147 16.36 8.37 -5.35
CA THR A 147 15.47 7.29 -5.81
C THR A 147 15.31 6.24 -4.71
N LEU A 148 14.23 5.47 -4.79
CA LEU A 148 14.06 4.32 -3.90
C LEU A 148 15.06 3.22 -4.26
N GLY A 149 15.64 2.59 -3.23
CA GLY A 149 16.46 1.39 -3.42
C GLY A 149 15.60 0.18 -3.86
N SER A 150 16.26 -0.85 -4.38
CA SER A 150 15.60 -2.05 -4.93
C SER A 150 14.65 -2.76 -3.94
N SER A 151 14.89 -2.64 -2.65
CA SER A 151 14.02 -3.23 -1.61
C SER A 151 12.68 -2.51 -1.43
N MET A 152 12.54 -1.29 -1.96
CA MET A 152 11.31 -0.48 -1.88
C MET A 152 10.71 -0.18 -3.27
N ALA A 153 11.44 -0.53 -4.33
CA ALA A 153 10.98 -0.35 -5.70
C ALA A 153 10.09 -1.53 -6.12
N VAL A 154 9.00 -1.22 -6.78
CA VAL A 154 8.08 -2.20 -7.37
C VAL A 154 8.22 -2.10 -8.89
N VAL A 155 9.19 -2.80 -9.43
CA VAL A 155 9.53 -2.75 -10.85
C VAL A 155 8.86 -3.84 -11.68
N ASP A 156 8.36 -4.88 -11.01
CA ASP A 156 7.72 -6.04 -11.64
C ASP A 156 6.41 -6.36 -10.92
N LEU A 157 5.30 -5.95 -11.51
CA LEU A 157 3.95 -6.25 -10.99
C LEU A 157 3.51 -7.69 -11.28
N ALA A 158 4.26 -8.45 -12.08
CA ALA A 158 3.96 -9.85 -12.34
C ALA A 158 4.25 -10.75 -11.12
N THR A 159 5.11 -10.29 -10.21
CA THR A 159 5.50 -11.03 -9.01
C THR A 159 4.81 -10.55 -7.74
N THR A 160 3.96 -9.52 -7.83
CA THR A 160 3.16 -9.00 -6.72
C THR A 160 1.72 -9.52 -6.78
N HIS A 161 0.93 -9.23 -5.75
CA HIS A 161 -0.52 -9.42 -5.85
C HIS A 161 -1.06 -8.61 -7.05
N PRO A 162 -2.00 -9.18 -7.87
CA PRO A 162 -2.57 -8.46 -9.00
C PRO A 162 -3.19 -7.13 -8.57
N VAL A 163 -2.87 -6.05 -9.28
CA VAL A 163 -3.39 -4.70 -9.03
C VAL A 163 -3.79 -4.01 -10.33
N SER A 164 -4.54 -2.93 -10.23
CA SER A 164 -4.95 -2.09 -11.35
C SER A 164 -5.90 -2.78 -12.34
N PHE A 165 -6.74 -3.70 -11.87
CA PHE A 165 -7.76 -4.37 -12.68
C PHE A 165 -9.14 -4.25 -12.01
N VAL A 166 -10.20 -4.36 -12.82
CA VAL A 166 -11.58 -4.34 -12.33
C VAL A 166 -11.88 -5.65 -11.62
N TYR A 167 -12.29 -5.55 -10.35
CA TYR A 167 -12.70 -6.68 -9.53
C TYR A 167 -14.21 -6.61 -9.30
N ASN A 168 -14.98 -7.13 -10.27
CA ASN A 168 -16.43 -7.11 -10.29
C ASN A 168 -17.02 -8.52 -10.35
N ALA A 169 -18.35 -8.63 -10.34
CA ALA A 169 -19.05 -9.91 -10.37
C ALA A 169 -18.67 -10.81 -11.56
N ALA A 170 -18.36 -10.21 -12.72
CA ALA A 170 -17.95 -10.98 -13.90
C ALA A 170 -16.58 -11.62 -13.71
N VAL A 171 -15.61 -10.86 -13.16
CA VAL A 171 -14.26 -11.35 -12.86
C VAL A 171 -14.33 -12.40 -11.75
N MET A 172 -15.05 -12.15 -10.66
CA MET A 172 -15.24 -13.13 -9.59
C MET A 172 -15.84 -14.44 -10.13
N ASN A 173 -16.90 -14.35 -10.92
CA ASN A 173 -17.51 -15.55 -11.54
C ASN A 173 -16.52 -16.29 -12.46
N TYR A 174 -15.74 -15.56 -13.25
CA TYR A 174 -14.72 -16.14 -14.11
C TYR A 174 -13.67 -16.90 -13.27
N LEU A 175 -13.13 -16.28 -12.22
CA LEU A 175 -12.15 -16.88 -11.34
C LEU A 175 -12.72 -18.12 -10.64
N ASN A 176 -13.94 -18.05 -10.11
CA ASN A 176 -14.61 -19.16 -9.42
C ASN A 176 -14.91 -20.34 -10.35
N THR A 177 -15.19 -20.10 -11.63
CA THR A 177 -15.57 -21.16 -12.58
C THR A 177 -14.41 -21.72 -13.38
N THR A 178 -13.40 -20.91 -13.67
CA THR A 178 -12.30 -21.28 -14.57
C THR A 178 -11.12 -21.89 -13.84
N THR A 179 -10.84 -21.42 -12.63
CA THR A 179 -9.69 -21.88 -11.84
C THR A 179 -10.00 -23.00 -10.86
N GLY A 180 -11.22 -23.49 -10.85
CA GLY A 180 -11.64 -24.50 -9.88
C GLY A 180 -11.79 -24.00 -8.44
N GLY A 181 -12.07 -22.70 -8.28
CA GLY A 181 -12.29 -22.11 -6.96
C GLY A 181 -11.02 -21.71 -6.24
N GLY A 182 -10.15 -20.95 -6.89
CA GLY A 182 -9.01 -20.33 -6.24
C GLY A 182 -7.73 -21.19 -6.18
N LEU A 183 -6.72 -20.61 -5.59
CA LEU A 183 -5.40 -21.22 -5.40
C LEU A 183 -5.52 -22.47 -4.51
N ASP A 184 -5.05 -23.61 -4.99
CA ASP A 184 -4.93 -24.87 -4.24
C ASP A 184 -6.23 -25.40 -3.61
N GLY A 185 -7.37 -25.28 -4.32
CA GLY A 185 -8.68 -25.74 -3.80
C GLY A 185 -9.30 -24.81 -2.76
N ARG A 186 -8.82 -23.60 -2.70
CA ARG A 186 -9.36 -22.52 -1.87
C ARG A 186 -10.63 -21.97 -2.50
N THR A 187 -11.61 -21.72 -1.65
CA THR A 187 -12.96 -21.41 -2.04
C THR A 187 -13.13 -19.93 -2.42
N ASP A 188 -14.07 -19.69 -3.20
CA ASP A 188 -14.78 -18.52 -3.69
C ASP A 188 -14.13 -17.14 -3.53
N TYR A 189 -13.84 -16.54 -4.66
CA TYR A 189 -13.64 -15.10 -4.77
C TYR A 189 -14.97 -14.39 -4.54
N VAL A 190 -14.98 -13.43 -3.62
CA VAL A 190 -16.17 -12.68 -3.21
C VAL A 190 -15.96 -11.18 -3.29
N ALA A 191 -17.06 -10.43 -3.30
CA ALA A 191 -16.98 -8.97 -3.25
C ALA A 191 -16.45 -8.51 -1.88
N PRO A 192 -15.44 -7.63 -1.83
CA PRO A 192 -14.92 -7.12 -0.58
C PRO A 192 -15.94 -6.25 0.15
N THR A 193 -15.93 -6.31 1.47
CA THR A 193 -16.79 -5.53 2.36
C THR A 193 -16.02 -4.58 3.26
N VAL A 194 -14.74 -4.82 3.46
CA VAL A 194 -13.85 -4.08 4.37
C VAL A 194 -12.81 -3.31 3.59
N VAL A 195 -12.11 -3.97 2.65
CA VAL A 195 -11.10 -3.30 1.84
C VAL A 195 -11.72 -2.49 0.70
N PRO A 196 -11.30 -1.23 0.48
CA PRO A 196 -11.90 -0.40 -0.56
C PRO A 196 -11.38 -0.75 -1.95
N LEU A 197 -12.27 -0.87 -2.90
CA LEU A 197 -11.95 -0.73 -4.32
C LEU A 197 -12.02 0.76 -4.73
N ASP A 198 -11.40 1.12 -5.84
CA ASP A 198 -11.52 2.48 -6.37
C ASP A 198 -12.91 2.77 -6.97
N GLY A 199 -13.14 4.01 -7.41
CA GLY A 199 -14.45 4.42 -7.95
C GLY A 199 -14.87 3.70 -9.24
N GLN A 200 -13.98 2.93 -9.88
CA GLN A 200 -14.27 2.05 -11.00
C GLN A 200 -14.23 0.56 -10.62
N GLN A 201 -14.34 0.25 -9.34
CA GLN A 201 -14.27 -1.12 -8.81
C GLN A 201 -12.95 -1.83 -9.10
N ARG A 202 -11.84 -1.10 -9.16
CA ARG A 202 -10.53 -1.70 -9.39
C ARG A 202 -9.79 -1.93 -8.09
N LEU A 203 -9.09 -3.05 -8.03
CA LEU A 203 -8.12 -3.34 -7.00
C LEU A 203 -6.85 -2.53 -7.27
N GLN A 204 -6.41 -1.77 -6.29
CA GLN A 204 -5.26 -0.87 -6.37
C GLN A 204 -4.29 -1.13 -5.21
N CYS A 205 -3.08 -0.57 -5.25
CA CYS A 205 -2.20 -0.63 -4.08
C CYS A 205 -2.89 -0.10 -2.81
N THR A 206 -3.72 0.94 -2.97
CA THR A 206 -4.49 1.53 -1.86
C THR A 206 -5.65 0.66 -1.36
N THR A 207 -5.95 -0.44 -1.98
CA THR A 207 -6.90 -1.43 -1.45
C THR A 207 -6.39 -2.01 -0.14
N CYS A 208 -5.09 -2.31 -0.06
CA CYS A 208 -4.45 -2.89 1.13
C CYS A 208 -3.62 -1.87 1.92
N HIS A 209 -3.12 -0.79 1.29
CA HIS A 209 -2.22 0.16 1.91
C HIS A 209 -2.84 1.56 2.05
N ASP A 210 -2.69 2.19 3.23
CA ASP A 210 -2.98 3.61 3.42
C ASP A 210 -1.67 4.40 3.48
N PRO A 211 -1.33 5.21 2.45
CA PRO A 211 -0.06 5.92 2.39
C PRO A 211 0.11 6.98 3.49
N HIS A 212 -0.95 7.30 4.23
CA HIS A 212 -0.92 8.29 5.30
C HIS A 212 -0.63 7.70 6.68
N GLU A 213 -0.78 6.37 6.86
CA GLU A 213 -0.63 5.71 8.15
C GLU A 213 0.40 4.59 8.09
N ASP A 214 1.61 4.82 8.61
CA ASP A 214 2.64 3.78 8.68
C ASP A 214 2.37 2.85 9.86
N THR A 215 2.03 1.61 9.55
CA THR A 215 1.70 0.57 10.52
C THR A 215 2.92 -0.22 11.00
N ARG A 216 4.09 -0.04 10.40
CA ARG A 216 5.32 -0.72 10.84
C ARG A 216 5.80 -0.16 12.17
N THR A 217 5.51 -0.89 13.25
CA THR A 217 5.88 -0.54 14.63
C THR A 217 6.42 -1.77 15.35
N GLY A 218 7.60 -1.66 15.96
CA GLY A 218 8.18 -2.77 16.72
C GLY A 218 8.38 -4.03 15.89
N THR A 219 7.63 -5.08 16.18
CA THR A 219 7.65 -6.37 15.48
C THR A 219 6.64 -6.47 14.34
N TYR A 220 5.77 -5.48 14.17
CA TYR A 220 4.78 -5.46 13.09
C TYR A 220 5.44 -5.06 11.76
N ASN A 221 5.38 -5.93 10.75
CA ASN A 221 6.13 -5.76 9.50
C ASN A 221 5.29 -5.33 8.30
N LEU A 222 3.94 -5.43 8.34
CA LEU A 222 3.07 -5.00 7.24
C LEU A 222 3.08 -3.46 7.13
N PRO A 223 3.64 -2.89 6.03
CA PRO A 223 3.77 -1.44 5.91
C PRO A 223 2.45 -0.82 5.49
N PHE A 224 2.05 0.29 6.12
CA PHE A 224 0.89 1.07 5.71
C PHE A 224 -0.40 0.24 5.58
N TRP A 225 -0.57 -0.77 6.44
CA TRP A 225 -1.65 -1.75 6.32
C TRP A 225 -3.00 -1.15 6.73
N ARG A 226 -3.98 -1.21 5.83
CA ARG A 226 -5.27 -0.51 6.02
C ARG A 226 -6.12 -1.08 7.15
N ASN A 227 -6.16 -2.39 7.30
CA ASN A 227 -6.94 -3.07 8.34
C ASN A 227 -6.11 -3.37 9.59
N TYR A 228 -5.44 -2.34 10.10
CA TYR A 228 -4.51 -2.47 11.22
C TYR A 228 -5.24 -2.62 12.56
N THR A 229 -5.04 -3.77 13.23
CA THR A 229 -5.48 -4.04 14.62
C THR A 229 -4.30 -4.21 15.57
N GLY A 230 -3.08 -4.32 15.05
CA GLY A 230 -1.84 -4.55 15.79
C GLY A 230 -1.42 -6.02 15.90
N THR A 231 -2.17 -6.93 15.29
CA THR A 231 -1.83 -8.36 15.23
C THR A 231 -1.61 -8.75 13.78
N GLU A 232 -0.36 -8.88 13.37
CA GLU A 232 0.06 -9.04 11.97
C GLU A 232 -0.68 -10.16 11.23
N THR A 233 -0.74 -11.36 11.83
CA THR A 233 -1.45 -12.50 11.23
C THR A 233 -2.93 -12.23 11.06
N THR A 234 -3.60 -11.70 12.08
CA THR A 234 -5.03 -11.37 12.03
C THR A 234 -5.33 -10.29 10.99
N ASP A 235 -4.49 -9.26 10.92
CA ASP A 235 -4.67 -8.14 9.99
C ASP A 235 -4.46 -8.59 8.55
N TYR A 236 -3.47 -9.47 8.33
CA TYR A 236 -3.23 -10.08 7.04
C TYR A 236 -4.41 -10.96 6.61
N ASP A 237 -4.84 -11.89 7.48
CA ASP A 237 -5.96 -12.79 7.21
C ASP A 237 -7.27 -12.04 6.92
N ASN A 238 -7.60 -11.04 7.73
CA ASN A 238 -8.81 -10.24 7.56
C ASN A 238 -8.82 -9.51 6.21
N THR A 239 -7.68 -8.99 5.79
CA THR A 239 -7.56 -8.29 4.51
C THR A 239 -7.70 -9.24 3.33
N CYS A 240 -7.00 -10.37 3.36
CA CYS A 240 -7.03 -11.35 2.29
C CYS A 240 -8.39 -12.08 2.21
N ASN A 241 -8.95 -12.46 3.34
CA ASN A 241 -10.22 -13.18 3.42
C ASN A 241 -11.44 -12.31 3.05
N ASP A 242 -11.28 -10.99 2.97
CA ASP A 242 -12.35 -10.12 2.47
C ASP A 242 -12.66 -10.36 0.98
N CYS A 243 -11.68 -10.89 0.22
CA CYS A 243 -11.85 -11.30 -1.18
C CYS A 243 -11.72 -12.82 -1.39
N HIS A 244 -10.95 -13.51 -0.56
CA HIS A 244 -10.63 -14.94 -0.69
C HIS A 244 -11.21 -15.74 0.48
N GLN A 245 -12.46 -16.11 0.43
CA GLN A 245 -13.12 -16.79 1.56
C GLN A 245 -12.60 -18.20 1.82
N GLY A 246 -12.56 -18.55 3.10
CA GLY A 246 -12.27 -19.90 3.57
C GLY A 246 -10.81 -20.27 3.69
N ASN A 247 -9.92 -19.31 3.68
CA ASN A 247 -8.47 -19.54 3.79
C ASN A 247 -7.91 -19.16 5.14
N ASP A 248 -7.02 -20.02 5.63
CA ASP A 248 -6.06 -19.68 6.67
C ASP A 248 -4.72 -19.39 5.97
N TRP A 249 -4.35 -18.13 5.90
CA TRP A 249 -3.11 -17.69 5.23
C TRP A 249 -1.88 -18.00 6.07
N GLY A 250 -2.07 -18.37 7.34
CA GLY A 250 -1.00 -18.69 8.27
C GLY A 250 -0.04 -17.51 8.51
N THR A 251 1.19 -17.85 8.85
CA THR A 251 2.25 -16.87 9.14
C THR A 251 3.14 -16.54 7.94
N ASN A 252 2.77 -16.97 6.74
CA ASN A 252 3.62 -16.85 5.55
C ASN A 252 2.97 -15.94 4.51
N PRO A 253 3.13 -14.61 4.61
CA PRO A 253 2.61 -13.68 3.63
C PRO A 253 3.24 -13.95 2.26
N ILE A 254 2.41 -14.10 1.24
CA ILE A 254 2.85 -14.22 -0.16
C ILE A 254 3.08 -12.79 -0.70
N HIS A 255 4.18 -12.19 -0.33
CA HIS A 255 4.65 -10.93 -0.91
C HIS A 255 6.12 -11.02 -1.25
#